data_7fad42001d2770efeeea8d0ffdf4a591
#
_entry.id   7fad42001d2770efeeea8d0ffdf4a591
#
_cell.length_a   1.000
_cell.length_b   1.000
_cell.length_c   1.000
_cell.angle_alpha   90.00
_cell.angle_beta   90.00
_cell.angle_gamma   90.00
#
_symmetry.space_group_name_H-M   'P 1'
#
loop_
_entity.id
_entity.type
_entity.pdbx_description
1 polymer ?
#
loop_
_entity_poly.entity_id
_entity_poly.type
_entity_poly.pdbx_seq_one_letter_code
_entity_poly.pdbx_strand_id
1 'polypeptide(L)'
;DFSVLEIYTADDEQERLGADCLTIRMFEHEHRIEDARNAAYDLPFAPEYVFAGIFKHARLLVEGRDYRLQGTRLVFASAPGGIVDCYAGCAWPERFTREELEKRRRKTRTINEWDSQYQLHSKPIHDVRLDPDRMIPYEVEPVLMSANKRPVLMLGKVQLVGFKAWWDVSLGKVKSDASALCVVFTDDAGRLYWHRAIGVTGDLELLDARGRLVGGQCHQILQALRAVHVHHVTVETNGPGGFVPPILRKHLAPHGITVSEEHSSENKQRRILDAFEPPLSSKFLWAHVSVLDGPAAPQMREFNPAIANQPDDYLDAGAGAIRATPVRIGRFVGIPAGVERQDWSPVSGSFEVEVEFDAP
;
A
#
# COMPACT_ATOMS: atom_id res chain seq x y z
N ASP A 1 44.94 -7.98 10.70
CA ASP A 1 44.49 -8.92 11.77
C ASP A 1 42.99 -8.70 11.95
N PHE A 2 42.20 -9.59 11.37
CA PHE A 2 40.76 -9.62 11.59
C PHE A 2 40.48 -10.33 12.91
N SER A 3 40.44 -9.61 13.98
CA SER A 3 40.41 -10.18 15.32
C SER A 3 39.02 -10.46 15.86
N VAL A 4 37.94 -10.01 15.18
CA VAL A 4 36.56 -10.35 15.59
C VAL A 4 35.72 -10.60 14.37
N LEU A 5 35.44 -11.85 14.14
CA LEU A 5 34.41 -12.26 13.19
C LEU A 5 33.19 -12.68 13.99
N GLU A 6 32.28 -11.74 14.18
CA GLU A 6 30.91 -12.11 14.49
C GLU A 6 30.22 -12.45 13.18
N ILE A 7 30.13 -13.72 12.90
CA ILE A 7 29.39 -14.25 11.75
C ILE A 7 27.97 -14.46 12.23
N TYR A 8 27.07 -13.62 11.76
CA TYR A 8 25.65 -13.86 11.94
C TYR A 8 25.13 -14.50 10.68
N THR A 9 24.51 -15.64 10.81
CA THR A 9 23.59 -16.14 9.81
C THR A 9 22.28 -15.38 9.98
N ALA A 10 21.71 -14.93 8.87
CA ALA A 10 20.46 -14.19 8.86
C ALA A 10 19.43 -14.91 9.72
N ASP A 11 18.87 -14.18 10.52
CA ASP A 11 17.74 -14.12 11.20
C ASP A 11 17.06 -15.14 11.88
N ASP A 12 16.63 -16.02 11.30
CA ASP A 12 16.22 -17.27 11.84
C ASP A 12 16.87 -18.36 11.03
N GLU A 13 16.75 -19.56 11.47
CA GLU A 13 17.34 -20.75 10.86
C GLU A 13 16.89 -20.97 9.41
N GLN A 14 15.98 -20.19 8.88
CA GLN A 14 15.37 -20.36 7.56
C GLN A 14 15.94 -19.43 6.49
N GLU A 15 16.47 -18.26 6.86
CA GLU A 15 17.09 -17.32 5.93
C GLU A 15 18.61 -17.30 6.06
N ARG A 16 19.24 -18.43 5.95
CA ARG A 16 20.71 -18.49 5.91
C ARG A 16 21.20 -17.83 4.63
N LEU A 17 21.97 -16.77 4.77
CA LEU A 17 22.91 -16.39 3.73
C LEU A 17 23.67 -17.65 3.34
N GLY A 18 23.72 -17.98 2.04
CA GLY A 18 24.39 -19.17 1.57
C GLY A 18 25.75 -19.35 2.25
N ALA A 19 26.14 -20.58 2.54
CA ALA A 19 27.29 -20.95 3.34
C ALA A 19 28.62 -20.29 2.94
N ASP A 20 28.67 -19.58 1.83
CA ASP A 20 29.85 -18.96 1.24
C ASP A 20 29.94 -17.43 1.47
N CYS A 21 28.96 -16.80 2.15
CA CYS A 21 29.00 -15.38 2.42
C CYS A 21 29.51 -15.06 3.82
N LEU A 22 30.73 -14.55 3.88
CA LEU A 22 31.29 -13.88 5.05
C LEU A 22 30.73 -12.45 5.09
N THR A 23 29.86 -12.16 6.04
CA THR A 23 29.32 -10.82 6.27
C THR A 23 29.91 -10.28 7.58
N ILE A 24 30.48 -9.09 7.52
CA ILE A 24 31.08 -8.41 8.66
C ILE A 24 30.15 -7.26 9.06
N ARG A 25 29.83 -7.18 10.35
CA ARG A 25 29.11 -6.02 10.90
C ARG A 25 29.88 -4.76 10.60
N MET A 26 29.21 -3.76 10.03
CA MET A 26 29.87 -2.56 9.54
C MET A 26 30.33 -1.65 10.68
N PHE A 27 29.53 -1.50 11.73
CA PHE A 27 29.84 -0.65 12.86
C PHE A 27 29.73 -1.41 14.17
N GLU A 28 30.70 -1.22 15.06
CA GLU A 28 30.74 -1.86 16.37
C GLU A 28 29.65 -1.30 17.31
N HIS A 29 29.43 0.01 17.25
CA HIS A 29 28.48 0.71 18.10
C HIS A 29 27.44 1.42 17.27
N GLU A 30 26.19 1.36 17.69
CA GLU A 30 25.08 2.05 17.08
C GLU A 30 24.07 2.57 18.10
N HIS A 31 23.43 3.69 17.77
CA HIS A 31 22.31 4.23 18.51
C HIS A 31 21.38 4.98 17.57
N ARG A 32 20.08 4.74 17.67
CA ARG A 32 19.05 5.40 16.87
C ARG A 32 18.26 6.38 17.72
N ILE A 33 18.13 7.61 17.23
CA ILE A 33 17.20 8.61 17.71
C ILE A 33 16.00 8.58 16.77
N GLU A 34 14.84 8.14 17.24
CA GLU A 34 13.64 7.95 16.42
C GLU A 34 13.04 9.26 15.93
N ASP A 35 13.15 10.32 16.77
CA ASP A 35 12.66 11.65 16.43
C ASP A 35 13.57 12.75 17.00
N ALA A 36 14.44 13.26 16.14
CA ALA A 36 15.46 14.23 16.51
C ALA A 36 14.94 15.69 16.53
N ARG A 37 13.91 15.97 17.33
CA ARG A 37 13.32 17.31 17.49
C ARG A 37 14.06 18.18 18.50
N ASN A 38 14.83 17.58 19.42
CA ASN A 38 15.59 18.31 20.41
C ASN A 38 16.94 18.76 19.85
N ALA A 39 17.49 19.84 20.42
CA ALA A 39 18.78 20.34 20.04
C ALA A 39 19.95 19.48 20.57
N ALA A 40 19.75 18.68 21.62
CA ALA A 40 20.80 17.86 22.21
C ALA A 40 20.28 16.48 22.68
N TYR A 41 21.18 15.48 22.60
CA TYR A 41 20.93 14.11 23.02
C TYR A 41 22.16 13.53 23.71
N ASP A 42 21.97 12.82 24.82
CA ASP A 42 23.02 12.08 25.50
C ASP A 42 23.05 10.65 24.90
N LEU A 43 24.21 10.26 24.35
CA LEU A 43 24.40 9.00 23.67
C LEU A 43 25.22 8.02 24.55
N PRO A 44 25.08 6.71 24.33
CA PRO A 44 25.88 5.71 25.05
C PRO A 44 27.37 5.72 24.66
N PHE A 45 27.73 6.32 23.53
CA PHE A 45 29.09 6.44 23.01
C PHE A 45 29.24 7.75 22.21
N ALA A 46 30.49 8.13 21.93
CA ALA A 46 30.80 9.28 21.05
C ALA A 46 30.70 8.78 19.57
N PRO A 47 29.76 9.28 18.77
CA PRO A 47 29.61 8.82 17.41
C PRO A 47 30.66 9.38 16.46
N GLU A 48 31.16 8.56 15.55
CA GLU A 48 32.04 8.94 14.44
C GLU A 48 31.24 9.31 13.19
N TYR A 49 30.06 8.70 13.05
CA TYR A 49 29.16 8.92 11.92
C TYR A 49 27.76 9.19 12.43
N VAL A 50 27.17 10.28 11.95
CA VAL A 50 25.81 10.70 12.31
C VAL A 50 25.02 10.89 11.02
N PHE A 51 24.04 10.02 10.77
CA PHE A 51 23.17 10.10 9.59
C PHE A 51 21.82 10.69 9.97
N ALA A 52 21.38 11.72 9.26
CA ALA A 52 20.01 12.23 9.36
C ALA A 52 19.19 11.80 8.14
N GLY A 53 17.95 11.41 8.39
CA GLY A 53 16.99 10.99 7.37
C GLY A 53 17.20 9.58 6.87
N ILE A 54 16.27 9.15 6.00
CA ILE A 54 16.21 7.81 5.43
C ILE A 54 16.13 7.86 3.90
N PHE A 55 16.46 6.75 3.24
CA PHE A 55 16.43 6.60 1.78
C PHE A 55 17.25 7.66 1.04
N LYS A 56 16.71 8.19 -0.05
CA LYS A 56 17.33 9.23 -0.87
C LYS A 56 17.58 10.55 -0.12
N HIS A 57 16.94 10.74 1.05
CA HIS A 57 17.10 11.91 1.90
C HIS A 57 18.16 11.72 2.97
N ALA A 58 18.75 10.53 3.08
CA ALA A 58 19.82 10.28 4.05
C ALA A 58 21.02 11.15 3.75
N ARG A 59 21.49 11.84 4.78
CA ARG A 59 22.64 12.73 4.74
C ARG A 59 23.56 12.42 5.91
N LEU A 60 24.86 12.30 5.63
CA LEU A 60 25.88 12.21 6.66
C LEU A 60 26.17 13.63 7.19
N LEU A 61 25.92 13.86 8.45
CA LEU A 61 26.15 15.13 9.11
C LEU A 61 27.65 15.34 9.37
N VAL A 62 28.07 16.60 9.35
CA VAL A 62 29.47 17.01 9.53
C VAL A 62 29.62 17.67 10.88
N GLU A 63 30.55 17.17 11.70
CA GLU A 63 30.90 17.80 12.96
C GLU A 63 31.49 19.22 12.72
N GLY A 64 31.14 20.13 13.60
CA GLY A 64 31.51 21.56 13.48
C GLY A 64 30.58 22.39 12.62
N ARG A 65 29.85 21.76 11.67
CA ARG A 65 28.84 22.40 10.82
C ARG A 65 27.41 22.07 11.24
N ASP A 66 27.09 20.79 11.29
CA ASP A 66 25.72 20.31 11.52
C ASP A 66 25.51 19.96 13.00
N TYR A 67 26.54 19.54 13.69
CA TYR A 67 26.51 19.21 15.12
C TYR A 67 27.88 19.41 15.78
N ARG A 68 27.90 19.34 17.10
CA ARG A 68 29.10 19.29 17.92
C ARG A 68 28.98 18.19 18.97
N LEU A 69 30.11 17.58 19.33
CA LEU A 69 30.19 16.61 20.41
C LEU A 69 30.74 17.24 21.67
N GLN A 70 30.14 16.93 22.81
CA GLN A 70 30.61 17.27 24.15
C GLN A 70 30.73 15.96 24.94
N GLY A 71 31.84 15.23 24.75
CA GLY A 71 31.97 13.86 25.20
C GLY A 71 31.01 12.96 24.39
N THR A 72 30.06 12.33 25.06
CA THR A 72 29.01 11.53 24.41
C THR A 72 27.73 12.30 24.10
N ARG A 73 27.70 13.60 24.43
CA ARG A 73 26.54 14.46 24.17
C ARG A 73 26.61 15.07 22.79
N LEU A 74 25.62 14.70 21.96
CA LEU A 74 25.44 15.21 20.60
C LEU A 74 24.58 16.48 20.65
N VAL A 75 25.10 17.59 20.15
CA VAL A 75 24.40 18.89 20.10
C VAL A 75 24.27 19.33 18.65
N PHE A 76 23.08 19.38 18.13
CA PHE A 76 22.79 19.83 16.77
C PHE A 76 22.85 21.34 16.64
N ALA A 77 23.39 21.83 15.53
CA ALA A 77 23.30 23.26 15.18
C ALA A 77 21.85 23.67 14.88
N SER A 78 21.09 22.78 14.31
CA SER A 78 19.63 22.86 14.13
C SER A 78 19.07 21.44 14.20
N ALA A 79 18.03 21.22 14.97
CA ALA A 79 17.41 19.91 15.10
C ALA A 79 16.98 19.37 13.71
N PRO A 80 17.51 18.22 13.27
CA PRO A 80 17.26 17.74 11.91
C PRO A 80 15.83 17.26 11.70
N GLY A 81 15.13 16.88 12.78
CA GLY A 81 13.83 16.22 12.75
C GLY A 81 13.92 14.80 12.21
N GLY A 82 12.95 13.95 12.56
CA GLY A 82 12.91 12.56 12.13
C GLY A 82 14.08 11.72 12.65
N ILE A 83 14.39 10.65 11.92
CA ILE A 83 15.36 9.65 12.38
C ILE A 83 16.80 10.14 12.21
N VAL A 84 17.59 9.90 13.27
CA VAL A 84 19.05 10.09 13.25
C VAL A 84 19.71 8.81 13.76
N ASP A 85 20.58 8.23 12.93
CA ASP A 85 21.40 7.09 13.30
C ASP A 85 22.82 7.50 13.59
N CYS A 86 23.33 7.07 14.74
CA CYS A 86 24.67 7.35 15.24
C CYS A 86 25.49 6.05 15.27
N TYR A 87 26.70 6.07 14.69
CA TYR A 87 27.57 4.91 14.61
C TYR A 87 29.00 5.25 15.02
N ALA A 88 29.71 4.24 15.56
CA ALA A 88 31.15 4.29 15.81
C ALA A 88 31.79 2.90 15.57
N GLY A 89 33.11 2.89 15.37
CA GLY A 89 33.87 1.67 15.13
C GLY A 89 33.56 1.05 13.78
N CYS A 90 33.88 1.75 12.68
CA CYS A 90 33.71 1.17 11.34
C CYS A 90 34.71 0.04 11.11
N ALA A 91 34.20 -1.15 10.77
CA ALA A 91 35.04 -2.35 10.60
C ALA A 91 36.02 -2.24 9.43
N TRP A 92 35.73 -1.44 8.41
CA TRP A 92 36.59 -1.27 7.23
C TRP A 92 36.53 0.15 6.68
N PRO A 93 37.11 1.16 7.40
CA PRO A 93 36.99 2.57 7.05
C PRO A 93 37.63 2.93 5.70
N GLU A 94 38.67 2.22 5.25
CA GLU A 94 39.31 2.46 3.94
C GLU A 94 38.39 2.10 2.78
N ARG A 95 37.54 1.09 2.98
CA ARG A 95 36.56 0.64 1.97
C ARG A 95 35.27 1.45 2.02
N PHE A 96 34.86 1.83 3.20
CA PHE A 96 33.61 2.54 3.48
C PHE A 96 33.87 4.00 3.84
N THR A 97 34.36 4.76 2.84
CA THR A 97 34.53 6.21 3.01
C THR A 97 33.19 6.89 3.30
N ARG A 98 33.25 8.12 3.84
CA ARG A 98 32.02 8.90 4.12
C ARG A 98 31.09 9.02 2.90
N GLU A 99 31.66 9.26 1.72
CA GLU A 99 30.89 9.37 0.48
C GLU A 99 30.25 8.04 0.09
N GLU A 100 30.98 6.94 0.22
CA GLU A 100 30.44 5.61 -0.09
C GLU A 100 29.33 5.21 0.89
N LEU A 101 29.48 5.49 2.18
CA LEU A 101 28.44 5.26 3.19
C LEU A 101 27.17 6.06 2.91
N GLU A 102 27.32 7.36 2.59
CA GLU A 102 26.19 8.21 2.23
C GLU A 102 25.47 7.70 0.98
N LYS A 103 26.22 7.31 -0.05
CA LYS A 103 25.68 6.73 -1.28
C LYS A 103 24.93 5.44 -1.02
N ARG A 104 25.46 4.55 -0.17
CA ARG A 104 24.81 3.30 0.20
C ARG A 104 23.54 3.56 0.97
N ARG A 105 23.59 4.47 1.96
CA ARG A 105 22.42 4.87 2.74
C ARG A 105 21.29 5.40 1.86
N ARG A 106 21.60 6.23 0.87
CA ARG A 106 20.62 6.76 -0.09
C ARG A 106 20.03 5.71 -1.02
N LYS A 107 20.74 4.61 -1.27
CA LYS A 107 20.27 3.49 -2.08
C LYS A 107 19.41 2.51 -1.30
N THR A 108 19.55 2.47 0.00
CA THR A 108 18.83 1.57 0.89
C THR A 108 17.33 1.92 0.86
N ARG A 109 16.47 0.93 0.70
CA ARG A 109 15.03 1.12 0.55
C ARG A 109 14.30 1.25 1.88
N THR A 110 14.76 0.51 2.89
CA THR A 110 14.17 0.50 4.23
C THR A 110 15.25 0.59 5.30
N ILE A 111 14.89 1.06 6.50
CA ILE A 111 15.79 1.05 7.66
C ILE A 111 16.24 -0.38 7.96
N ASN A 112 15.32 -1.32 7.85
CA ASN A 112 15.60 -2.72 8.12
C ASN A 112 16.55 -3.35 7.12
N GLU A 113 16.46 -2.97 5.85
CA GLU A 113 17.44 -3.36 4.84
C GLU A 113 18.85 -2.86 5.24
N TRP A 114 18.96 -1.64 5.75
CA TRP A 114 20.23 -1.14 6.27
C TRP A 114 20.70 -1.94 7.49
N ASP A 115 19.83 -2.08 8.47
CA ASP A 115 20.15 -2.77 9.73
C ASP A 115 20.53 -4.25 9.48
N SER A 116 19.81 -4.95 8.60
CA SER A 116 20.12 -6.34 8.28
C SER A 116 21.36 -6.51 7.40
N GLN A 117 21.55 -5.67 6.38
CA GLN A 117 22.65 -5.82 5.42
C GLN A 117 23.97 -5.27 5.93
N TYR A 118 23.97 -4.27 6.78
CA TYR A 118 25.16 -3.59 7.23
C TYR A 118 25.46 -3.78 8.72
N GLN A 119 24.42 -3.90 9.55
CA GLN A 119 24.60 -4.10 11.00
C GLN A 119 24.37 -5.56 11.42
N LEU A 120 23.94 -6.41 10.49
CA LEU A 120 23.67 -7.82 10.73
C LEU A 120 22.72 -8.03 11.91
N HIS A 121 21.83 -7.07 12.13
CA HIS A 121 20.76 -7.28 13.05
C HIS A 121 19.78 -8.26 12.44
N SER A 122 19.72 -9.40 13.06
CA SER A 122 18.61 -10.28 12.88
C SER A 122 17.38 -9.64 13.53
N LYS A 123 16.81 -8.69 12.84
CA LYS A 123 15.43 -8.37 13.14
C LYS A 123 14.58 -9.38 12.41
N PRO A 124 13.70 -10.09 13.12
CA PRO A 124 12.70 -10.91 12.46
C PRO A 124 12.09 -10.09 11.32
N ILE A 125 11.71 -10.74 10.24
CA ILE A 125 11.01 -10.15 9.08
C ILE A 125 9.73 -9.40 9.50
N HIS A 126 9.57 -9.15 10.77
CA HIS A 126 8.50 -8.44 11.46
C HIS A 126 8.49 -6.94 11.26
N ASP A 127 9.49 -6.39 10.62
CA ASP A 127 9.57 -4.95 10.41
C ASP A 127 8.73 -4.57 9.21
N VAL A 128 7.68 -3.89 9.51
CA VAL A 128 6.69 -3.20 8.69
C VAL A 128 6.97 -3.26 7.19
N ARG A 129 6.70 -4.42 6.57
CA ARG A 129 6.78 -4.56 5.11
C ARG A 129 5.79 -3.65 4.42
N LEU A 130 4.66 -3.41 5.09
CA LEU A 130 3.58 -2.57 4.61
C LEU A 130 3.48 -1.29 5.46
N ASP A 131 4.39 -0.36 5.23
CA ASP A 131 4.40 0.92 5.94
C ASP A 131 3.34 1.87 5.35
N PRO A 132 2.24 2.18 6.08
CA PRO A 132 1.21 3.08 5.61
C PRO A 132 1.71 4.52 5.42
N ASP A 133 2.76 4.94 6.11
CA ASP A 133 3.33 6.29 5.98
C ASP A 133 4.05 6.49 4.63
N ARG A 134 4.21 5.42 3.83
CA ARG A 134 4.68 5.48 2.44
C ARG A 134 3.59 5.81 1.43
N MET A 135 2.33 5.70 1.81
CA MET A 135 1.22 6.14 0.98
C MET A 135 1.16 7.67 0.93
N ILE A 136 0.73 8.21 -0.21
CA ILE A 136 0.56 9.65 -0.36
C ILE A 136 -0.86 10.02 0.06
N PRO A 137 -1.05 10.83 1.11
CA PRO A 137 -2.38 11.16 1.60
C PRO A 137 -3.13 12.10 0.68
N TYR A 138 -4.46 11.96 0.62
CA TYR A 138 -5.37 12.92 0.00
C TYR A 138 -6.74 12.91 0.70
N GLU A 139 -7.51 14.00 0.55
CA GLU A 139 -8.77 14.21 1.28
C GLU A 139 -9.97 14.49 0.34
N VAL A 140 -9.76 14.44 -0.95
CA VAL A 140 -10.77 14.84 -1.93
C VAL A 140 -11.70 13.69 -2.29
N GLU A 141 -13.01 13.95 -2.34
CA GLU A 141 -14.01 12.99 -2.80
C GLU A 141 -14.14 12.99 -4.34
N PRO A 142 -14.48 11.83 -4.95
CA PRO A 142 -14.70 11.75 -6.38
C PRO A 142 -15.98 12.48 -6.79
N VAL A 143 -15.89 13.28 -7.84
CA VAL A 143 -17.02 14.04 -8.39
C VAL A 143 -17.30 13.57 -9.80
N LEU A 144 -18.54 13.16 -10.04
CA LEU A 144 -19.02 12.79 -11.37
C LEU A 144 -19.38 14.07 -12.16
N MET A 145 -18.71 14.26 -13.27
CA MET A 145 -18.92 15.39 -14.17
C MET A 145 -19.32 14.90 -15.56
N SER A 146 -19.81 15.80 -16.40
CA SER A 146 -20.05 15.53 -17.82
C SER A 146 -19.11 16.36 -18.67
N ALA A 147 -18.30 15.73 -19.47
CA ALA A 147 -17.44 16.39 -20.45
C ALA A 147 -17.74 15.81 -21.85
N ASN A 148 -18.12 16.66 -22.80
CA ASN A 148 -18.48 16.25 -24.16
C ASN A 148 -19.57 15.14 -24.20
N LYS A 149 -20.61 15.29 -23.37
CA LYS A 149 -21.69 14.31 -23.19
C LYS A 149 -21.25 12.93 -22.68
N ARG A 150 -20.05 12.83 -22.12
CA ARG A 150 -19.54 11.61 -21.49
C ARG A 150 -19.36 11.83 -20.00
N PRO A 151 -19.67 10.82 -19.18
CA PRO A 151 -19.39 10.90 -17.76
C PRO A 151 -17.88 10.85 -17.53
N VAL A 152 -17.39 11.74 -16.70
CA VAL A 152 -15.99 11.83 -16.26
C VAL A 152 -15.99 11.85 -14.74
N LEU A 153 -15.23 11.00 -14.14
CA LEU A 153 -15.04 10.98 -12.69
C LEU A 153 -13.73 11.72 -12.36
N MET A 154 -13.83 12.73 -11.53
CA MET A 154 -12.71 13.57 -11.13
C MET A 154 -12.39 13.39 -9.65
N LEU A 155 -11.11 13.30 -9.31
CA LEU A 155 -10.60 13.37 -7.96
C LEU A 155 -9.79 14.67 -7.83
N GLY A 156 -10.45 15.76 -7.44
CA GLY A 156 -9.89 17.10 -7.53
C GLY A 156 -9.54 17.45 -8.99
N LYS A 157 -8.25 17.59 -9.29
CA LYS A 157 -7.75 17.87 -10.64
C LYS A 157 -7.37 16.62 -11.45
N VAL A 158 -7.45 15.45 -10.85
CA VAL A 158 -7.06 14.18 -11.48
C VAL A 158 -8.29 13.53 -12.10
N GLN A 159 -8.22 13.20 -13.38
CA GLN A 159 -9.23 12.38 -14.02
C GLN A 159 -8.99 10.91 -13.72
N LEU A 160 -10.02 10.26 -13.19
CA LEU A 160 -10.01 8.82 -12.94
C LEU A 160 -10.45 8.09 -14.20
N VAL A 161 -9.67 7.10 -14.62
CA VAL A 161 -9.95 6.29 -15.83
C VAL A 161 -10.48 4.91 -15.52
N GLY A 162 -10.31 4.45 -14.27
CA GLY A 162 -10.78 3.16 -13.81
C GLY A 162 -11.04 3.12 -12.31
N PHE A 163 -11.79 2.11 -11.91
CA PHE A 163 -11.99 1.78 -10.51
C PHE A 163 -12.02 0.27 -10.32
N LYS A 164 -11.85 -0.14 -9.07
CA LYS A 164 -11.95 -1.52 -8.60
C LYS A 164 -12.62 -1.48 -7.24
N ALA A 165 -13.64 -2.28 -7.05
CA ALA A 165 -14.24 -2.49 -5.74
C ALA A 165 -14.20 -3.98 -5.42
N TRP A 166 -13.73 -4.31 -4.24
CA TRP A 166 -13.56 -5.68 -3.78
C TRP A 166 -14.19 -5.86 -2.42
N TRP A 167 -15.01 -6.88 -2.30
CA TRP A 167 -15.63 -7.25 -1.04
C TRP A 167 -15.17 -8.63 -0.61
N ASP A 168 -14.43 -8.67 0.48
CA ASP A 168 -14.11 -9.89 1.22
C ASP A 168 -15.23 -10.15 2.23
N VAL A 169 -15.94 -11.26 2.03
CA VAL A 169 -17.16 -11.57 2.77
C VAL A 169 -16.85 -12.37 4.01
N SER A 170 -17.15 -11.81 5.17
CA SER A 170 -17.24 -12.56 6.40
C SER A 170 -18.70 -12.60 6.89
N LEU A 171 -19.23 -13.81 7.05
CA LEU A 171 -20.59 -14.02 7.56
C LEU A 171 -20.54 -14.35 9.07
N GLY A 172 -20.27 -13.36 9.82
CA GLY A 172 -20.05 -13.21 11.22
C GLY A 172 -20.57 -14.21 12.23
N LYS A 173 -19.64 -14.76 12.99
CA LYS A 173 -19.84 -15.03 14.43
C LYS A 173 -19.27 -13.81 15.17
N VAL A 174 -19.81 -13.47 16.33
CA VAL A 174 -19.47 -12.29 17.18
C VAL A 174 -17.95 -12.08 17.47
N LYS A 175 -17.09 -12.93 16.92
CA LYS A 175 -15.60 -12.89 16.97
C LYS A 175 -14.95 -13.32 15.66
N SER A 176 -15.65 -13.26 14.53
CA SER A 176 -15.04 -13.58 13.22
C SER A 176 -14.41 -12.33 12.60
N ASP A 177 -13.55 -12.59 11.62
CA ASP A 177 -12.92 -11.61 10.76
C ASP A 177 -13.94 -10.59 10.23
N ALA A 178 -13.55 -9.35 10.07
CA ALA A 178 -14.44 -8.30 9.59
C ALA A 178 -14.75 -8.53 8.12
N SER A 179 -15.99 -8.29 7.71
CA SER A 179 -16.35 -8.24 6.31
C SER A 179 -15.88 -6.89 5.75
N ALA A 180 -14.96 -6.87 4.79
CA ALA A 180 -14.29 -5.66 4.35
C ALA A 180 -14.59 -5.33 2.88
N LEU A 181 -15.00 -4.09 2.63
CA LEU A 181 -15.14 -3.52 1.28
C LEU A 181 -14.01 -2.52 1.02
N CYS A 182 -13.25 -2.74 -0.04
CA CYS A 182 -12.22 -1.81 -0.50
C CYS A 182 -12.56 -1.25 -1.88
N VAL A 183 -12.28 0.06 -2.08
CA VAL A 183 -12.42 0.75 -3.37
C VAL A 183 -11.11 1.42 -3.72
N VAL A 184 -10.61 1.12 -4.92
CA VAL A 184 -9.38 1.68 -5.48
C VAL A 184 -9.69 2.29 -6.83
N PHE A 185 -9.29 3.53 -7.05
CA PHE A 185 -9.34 4.19 -8.36
C PHE A 185 -8.00 4.16 -9.05
N THR A 186 -8.01 4.35 -10.36
CA THR A 186 -6.80 4.47 -11.17
C THR A 186 -6.90 5.67 -12.09
N ASP A 187 -5.79 6.36 -12.33
CA ASP A 187 -5.66 7.39 -13.34
C ASP A 187 -4.93 6.87 -14.61
N ASP A 188 -4.74 7.74 -15.58
CA ASP A 188 -4.07 7.43 -16.85
C ASP A 188 -2.57 7.17 -16.71
N ALA A 189 -1.95 7.67 -15.63
CA ALA A 189 -0.55 7.39 -15.30
C ALA A 189 -0.36 6.06 -14.54
N GLY A 190 -1.44 5.33 -14.25
CA GLY A 190 -1.40 4.06 -13.51
C GLY A 190 -1.25 4.22 -11.99
N ARG A 191 -1.40 5.43 -11.46
CA ARG A 191 -1.41 5.64 -10.02
C ARG A 191 -2.68 5.05 -9.42
N LEU A 192 -2.55 4.47 -8.22
CA LEU A 192 -3.62 3.84 -7.47
C LEU A 192 -4.06 4.76 -6.34
N TYR A 193 -5.36 4.95 -6.21
CA TYR A 193 -5.98 5.77 -5.18
C TYR A 193 -6.86 4.88 -4.31
N TRP A 194 -6.35 4.40 -3.18
CA TRP A 194 -7.11 3.62 -2.21
C TRP A 194 -8.06 4.54 -1.48
N HIS A 195 -9.29 4.58 -1.94
CA HIS A 195 -10.26 5.59 -1.54
C HIS A 195 -11.13 5.16 -0.37
N ARG A 196 -11.46 3.87 -0.28
CA ARG A 196 -12.25 3.31 0.82
C ARG A 196 -11.70 1.98 1.29
N ALA A 197 -11.75 1.79 2.62
CA ALA A 197 -11.56 0.54 3.31
C ALA A 197 -12.60 0.49 4.44
N ILE A 198 -13.73 -0.16 4.18
CA ILE A 198 -14.92 -0.08 5.04
C ILE A 198 -15.23 -1.46 5.59
N GLY A 199 -15.36 -1.58 6.91
CA GLY A 199 -15.93 -2.76 7.55
C GLY A 199 -17.46 -2.73 7.43
N VAL A 200 -18.03 -3.80 6.93
CA VAL A 200 -19.48 -3.99 6.89
C VAL A 200 -19.88 -5.05 7.91
N THR A 201 -21.00 -4.83 8.57
CA THR A 201 -21.41 -5.63 9.73
C THR A 201 -22.91 -5.98 9.71
N GLY A 202 -23.30 -6.94 10.52
CA GLY A 202 -24.69 -7.37 10.65
C GLY A 202 -25.05 -8.47 9.65
N ASP A 203 -26.35 -8.74 9.53
CA ASP A 203 -26.87 -9.74 8.63
C ASP A 203 -26.58 -9.38 7.15
N LEU A 204 -26.57 -10.37 6.29
CA LEU A 204 -26.30 -10.16 4.87
C LEU A 204 -27.31 -9.18 4.24
N GLU A 205 -28.60 -9.39 4.47
CA GLU A 205 -29.67 -8.50 4.05
C GLU A 205 -30.70 -8.32 5.17
N LEU A 206 -31.23 -7.11 5.31
CA LEU A 206 -32.39 -6.82 6.15
C LEU A 206 -33.48 -6.22 5.27
N LEU A 207 -34.64 -6.89 5.24
CA LEU A 207 -35.75 -6.54 4.36
C LEU A 207 -36.92 -5.99 5.16
N ASP A 208 -37.64 -5.01 4.60
CA ASP A 208 -38.92 -4.55 5.14
C ASP A 208 -40.08 -5.54 4.82
N ALA A 209 -41.27 -5.26 5.32
CA ALA A 209 -42.46 -6.07 5.06
C ALA A 209 -42.84 -6.18 3.58
N ARG A 210 -42.30 -5.33 2.73
CA ARG A 210 -42.50 -5.34 1.26
C ARG A 210 -41.33 -5.98 0.50
N GLY A 211 -40.38 -6.58 1.20
CA GLY A 211 -39.20 -7.21 0.62
C GLY A 211 -38.13 -6.24 0.09
N ARG A 212 -38.17 -4.97 0.49
CA ARG A 212 -37.16 -3.97 0.09
C ARG A 212 -36.00 -3.97 1.05
N LEU A 213 -34.79 -3.82 0.53
CA LEU A 213 -33.56 -3.74 1.32
C LEU A 213 -33.54 -2.47 2.16
N VAL A 214 -33.50 -2.61 3.48
CA VAL A 214 -33.47 -1.51 4.45
C VAL A 214 -32.24 -1.53 5.36
N GLY A 215 -31.44 -2.60 5.32
CA GLY A 215 -30.26 -2.73 6.17
C GLY A 215 -29.41 -3.95 5.80
N GLY A 216 -28.47 -4.27 6.68
CA GLY A 216 -27.53 -5.36 6.49
C GLY A 216 -26.31 -4.99 5.62
N GLN A 217 -25.44 -5.98 5.38
CA GLN A 217 -24.19 -5.79 4.63
C GLN A 217 -24.44 -5.33 3.19
N CYS A 218 -25.41 -5.94 2.49
CA CYS A 218 -25.77 -5.55 1.11
C CYS A 218 -26.20 -4.07 1.04
N HIS A 219 -26.92 -3.57 2.04
CA HIS A 219 -27.33 -2.18 2.08
C HIS A 219 -26.12 -1.24 2.29
N GLN A 220 -25.21 -1.58 3.21
CA GLN A 220 -24.00 -0.80 3.46
C GLN A 220 -23.11 -0.73 2.22
N ILE A 221 -22.95 -1.85 1.50
CA ILE A 221 -22.20 -1.91 0.23
C ILE A 221 -22.86 -1.04 -0.84
N LEU A 222 -24.19 -1.14 -1.01
CA LEU A 222 -24.92 -0.31 -1.95
C LEU A 222 -24.69 1.18 -1.68
N GLN A 223 -24.79 1.61 -0.42
CA GLN A 223 -24.57 3.00 -0.03
C GLN A 223 -23.13 3.44 -0.30
N ALA A 224 -22.15 2.61 0.09
CA ALA A 224 -20.74 2.92 -0.10
C ALA A 224 -20.36 3.07 -1.58
N LEU A 225 -20.81 2.16 -2.45
CA LEU A 225 -20.53 2.20 -3.88
C LEU A 225 -21.19 3.40 -4.56
N ARG A 226 -22.43 3.72 -4.20
CA ARG A 226 -23.15 4.89 -4.74
C ARG A 226 -22.50 6.20 -4.33
N ALA A 227 -22.05 6.32 -3.10
CA ALA A 227 -21.39 7.52 -2.59
C ALA A 227 -20.14 7.91 -3.40
N VAL A 228 -19.47 6.92 -3.97
CA VAL A 228 -18.23 7.12 -4.74
C VAL A 228 -18.38 6.85 -6.24
N HIS A 229 -19.62 6.78 -6.73
CA HIS A 229 -19.96 6.59 -8.15
C HIS A 229 -19.39 5.30 -8.77
N VAL A 230 -19.27 4.23 -8.00
CA VAL A 230 -18.78 2.93 -8.43
C VAL A 230 -19.96 2.03 -8.81
N HIS A 231 -19.92 1.46 -10.01
CA HIS A 231 -21.00 0.65 -10.59
C HIS A 231 -20.65 -0.82 -10.82
N HIS A 232 -19.59 -1.29 -10.16
CA HIS A 232 -19.20 -2.70 -10.17
C HIS A 232 -18.50 -3.06 -8.86
N VAL A 233 -18.74 -4.28 -8.39
CA VAL A 233 -18.02 -4.87 -7.25
C VAL A 233 -17.69 -6.33 -7.52
N THR A 234 -16.48 -6.73 -7.16
CA THR A 234 -16.06 -8.13 -7.14
C THR A 234 -16.22 -8.68 -5.74
N VAL A 235 -16.82 -9.84 -5.62
CA VAL A 235 -17.02 -10.57 -4.35
C VAL A 235 -16.06 -11.75 -4.32
N GLU A 236 -15.28 -11.85 -3.24
CA GLU A 236 -14.46 -13.04 -3.01
C GLU A 236 -15.34 -14.21 -2.56
N THR A 237 -15.26 -15.35 -3.26
CA THR A 237 -16.15 -16.50 -3.03
C THR A 237 -15.49 -17.64 -2.28
N ASN A 238 -14.42 -17.36 -1.53
CA ASN A 238 -13.76 -18.33 -0.68
C ASN A 238 -14.66 -18.71 0.51
N GLY A 239 -14.73 -20.01 0.82
CA GLY A 239 -15.50 -20.51 1.95
C GLY A 239 -16.99 -20.19 1.88
N PRO A 240 -17.60 -19.58 2.92
CA PRO A 240 -19.03 -19.30 2.99
C PRO A 240 -19.51 -18.21 2.01
N GLY A 241 -18.61 -17.48 1.34
CA GLY A 241 -18.95 -16.41 0.40
C GLY A 241 -19.68 -16.87 -0.87
N GLY A 242 -19.69 -18.17 -1.21
CA GLY A 242 -20.22 -18.68 -2.47
C GLY A 242 -21.70 -18.45 -2.73
N PHE A 243 -22.54 -18.24 -1.70
CA PHE A 243 -23.97 -17.95 -1.87
C PHE A 243 -24.32 -16.45 -1.84
N VAL A 244 -23.36 -15.60 -1.54
CA VAL A 244 -23.54 -14.13 -1.39
C VAL A 244 -23.80 -13.43 -2.72
N PRO A 245 -23.07 -13.73 -3.82
CA PRO A 245 -23.21 -12.99 -5.06
C PRO A 245 -24.62 -12.92 -5.64
N PRO A 246 -25.42 -14.00 -5.67
CA PRO A 246 -26.80 -13.93 -6.15
C PRO A 246 -27.67 -12.98 -5.32
N ILE A 247 -27.51 -12.97 -4.00
CA ILE A 247 -28.22 -12.09 -3.09
C ILE A 247 -27.81 -10.63 -3.34
N LEU A 248 -26.52 -10.37 -3.42
CA LEU A 248 -26.00 -9.03 -3.69
C LEU A 248 -26.48 -8.51 -5.05
N ARG A 249 -26.43 -9.32 -6.11
CA ARG A 249 -26.94 -8.97 -7.46
C ARG A 249 -28.40 -8.53 -7.43
N LYS A 250 -29.24 -9.27 -6.72
CA LYS A 250 -30.67 -8.95 -6.56
C LYS A 250 -30.89 -7.50 -6.08
N HIS A 251 -30.04 -7.06 -5.14
CA HIS A 251 -30.17 -5.74 -4.53
C HIS A 251 -29.43 -4.62 -5.27
N LEU A 252 -28.32 -4.95 -5.93
CA LEU A 252 -27.49 -3.95 -6.62
C LEU A 252 -27.92 -3.68 -8.07
N ALA A 253 -28.42 -4.70 -8.78
CA ALA A 253 -28.84 -4.57 -10.17
C ALA A 253 -29.87 -3.46 -10.43
N PRO A 254 -30.89 -3.24 -9.58
CA PRO A 254 -31.84 -2.12 -9.77
C PRO A 254 -31.18 -0.74 -9.73
N HIS A 255 -29.98 -0.65 -9.17
CA HIS A 255 -29.20 0.58 -9.07
C HIS A 255 -28.09 0.69 -10.13
N GLY A 256 -28.08 -0.22 -11.12
CA GLY A 256 -27.09 -0.23 -12.19
C GLY A 256 -25.70 -0.70 -11.75
N ILE A 257 -25.60 -1.39 -10.59
CA ILE A 257 -24.33 -1.90 -10.08
C ILE A 257 -24.25 -3.40 -10.40
N THR A 258 -23.17 -3.79 -11.06
CA THR A 258 -22.89 -5.18 -11.44
C THR A 258 -22.02 -5.88 -10.40
N VAL A 259 -22.14 -7.20 -10.30
CA VAL A 259 -21.40 -8.03 -9.34
C VAL A 259 -20.68 -9.15 -10.09
N SER A 260 -19.37 -9.23 -9.94
CA SER A 260 -18.55 -10.36 -10.34
C SER A 260 -18.14 -11.21 -9.14
N GLU A 261 -17.68 -12.40 -9.43
CA GLU A 261 -17.19 -13.37 -8.46
C GLU A 261 -15.76 -13.70 -8.78
N GLU A 262 -14.94 -13.79 -7.74
CA GLU A 262 -13.58 -14.25 -7.89
C GLU A 262 -13.22 -15.22 -6.76
N HIS A 263 -12.54 -16.29 -7.12
CA HIS A 263 -12.06 -17.29 -6.19
C HIS A 263 -10.55 -17.22 -6.13
N SER A 264 -10.00 -16.98 -4.95
CA SER A 264 -8.56 -16.93 -4.74
C SER A 264 -8.06 -18.25 -4.18
N SER A 265 -7.09 -18.86 -4.87
CA SER A 265 -6.37 -20.06 -4.41
C SER A 265 -4.95 -19.78 -3.95
N GLU A 266 -4.51 -18.51 -4.01
CA GLU A 266 -3.16 -18.11 -3.61
C GLU A 266 -3.03 -18.02 -2.08
N ASN A 267 -1.78 -18.12 -1.60
CA ASN A 267 -1.47 -17.86 -0.21
C ASN A 267 -1.79 -16.38 0.12
N LYS A 268 -2.61 -16.15 1.13
CA LYS A 268 -3.12 -14.84 1.53
C LYS A 268 -2.00 -13.84 1.82
N GLN A 269 -1.01 -14.23 2.62
CA GLN A 269 0.09 -13.35 3.03
C GLN A 269 0.92 -12.90 1.82
N ARG A 270 1.20 -13.84 0.91
CA ARG A 270 1.91 -13.54 -0.32
C ARG A 270 1.09 -12.62 -1.23
N ARG A 271 -0.21 -12.88 -1.38
CA ARG A 271 -1.14 -12.03 -2.14
C ARG A 271 -1.13 -10.59 -1.66
N ILE A 272 -1.16 -10.38 -0.35
CA ILE A 272 -1.11 -9.06 0.27
C ILE A 272 0.23 -8.37 -0.04
N LEU A 273 1.36 -9.03 0.16
CA LEU A 273 2.68 -8.47 -0.14
C LEU A 273 2.82 -8.09 -1.63
N ASP A 274 2.50 -9.03 -2.52
CA ASP A 274 2.60 -8.83 -3.97
C ASP A 274 1.71 -7.69 -4.48
N ALA A 275 0.60 -7.41 -3.79
CA ALA A 275 -0.30 -6.32 -4.11
C ALA A 275 0.24 -4.95 -3.65
N PHE A 276 0.71 -4.86 -2.40
CA PHE A 276 1.04 -3.58 -1.78
C PHE A 276 2.50 -3.15 -1.96
N GLU A 277 3.46 -4.06 -1.90
CA GLU A 277 4.90 -3.69 -1.96
C GLU A 277 5.30 -2.92 -3.23
N PRO A 278 4.90 -3.32 -4.45
CA PRO A 278 5.29 -2.60 -5.66
C PRO A 278 4.78 -1.16 -5.69
N PRO A 279 3.48 -0.87 -5.48
CA PRO A 279 2.98 0.51 -5.54
C PRO A 279 3.42 1.36 -4.34
N LEU A 280 3.67 0.79 -3.16
CA LEU A 280 4.28 1.49 -2.04
C LEU A 280 5.73 1.88 -2.36
N SER A 281 6.51 0.95 -2.93
CA SER A 281 7.92 1.16 -3.26
C SER A 281 8.11 2.20 -4.35
N SER A 282 7.23 2.23 -5.34
CA SER A 282 7.25 3.17 -6.45
C SER A 282 6.56 4.51 -6.15
N LYS A 283 5.93 4.66 -4.98
CA LYS A 283 5.08 5.82 -4.61
C LYS A 283 3.89 6.02 -5.57
N PHE A 284 3.34 4.92 -6.06
CA PHE A 284 2.15 4.90 -6.91
C PHE A 284 0.86 4.64 -6.13
N LEU A 285 0.95 4.40 -4.81
CA LEU A 285 -0.21 4.22 -3.93
C LEU A 285 -0.52 5.50 -3.16
N TRP A 286 -1.68 6.06 -3.44
CA TRP A 286 -2.28 7.17 -2.73
C TRP A 286 -3.38 6.63 -1.82
N ALA A 287 -3.58 7.21 -0.65
CA ALA A 287 -4.62 6.81 0.26
C ALA A 287 -5.47 7.99 0.71
N HIS A 288 -6.79 7.81 0.67
CA HIS A 288 -7.70 8.78 1.26
C HIS A 288 -7.52 8.81 2.78
N VAL A 289 -7.66 9.98 3.40
CA VAL A 289 -7.49 10.14 4.86
C VAL A 289 -8.36 9.15 5.65
N SER A 290 -9.55 8.80 5.18
CA SER A 290 -10.41 7.80 5.84
C SER A 290 -9.81 6.38 5.85
N VAL A 291 -8.91 6.04 4.95
CA VAL A 291 -8.18 4.78 4.94
C VAL A 291 -7.02 4.83 5.93
N LEU A 292 -6.32 5.97 5.98
CA LEU A 292 -5.19 6.20 6.90
C LEU A 292 -5.64 6.29 8.35
N ASP A 293 -6.77 6.93 8.60
CA ASP A 293 -7.36 7.06 9.95
C ASP A 293 -8.21 5.83 10.33
N GLY A 294 -8.44 4.94 9.38
CA GLY A 294 -9.24 3.73 9.54
C GLY A 294 -8.43 2.51 9.99
N PRO A 295 -9.07 1.35 10.10
CA PRO A 295 -8.44 0.11 10.58
C PRO A 295 -7.41 -0.48 9.62
N ALA A 296 -7.36 -0.06 8.36
CA ALA A 296 -6.40 -0.57 7.38
C ALA A 296 -4.95 -0.18 7.72
N ALA A 297 -4.70 1.05 8.19
CA ALA A 297 -3.36 1.50 8.52
C ALA A 297 -2.74 0.76 9.73
N PRO A 298 -3.43 0.54 10.87
CA PRO A 298 -2.95 -0.35 11.91
C PRO A 298 -2.65 -1.77 11.40
N GLN A 299 -3.55 -2.37 10.61
CA GLN A 299 -3.30 -3.70 10.02
C GLN A 299 -2.03 -3.72 9.16
N MET A 300 -1.76 -2.65 8.39
CA MET A 300 -0.51 -2.55 7.62
C MET A 300 0.73 -2.54 8.51
N ARG A 301 0.71 -1.76 9.61
CA ARG A 301 1.83 -1.66 10.55
C ARG A 301 2.11 -2.96 11.29
N GLU A 302 1.06 -3.71 11.59
CA GLU A 302 1.13 -4.96 12.36
C GLU A 302 1.25 -6.19 11.47
N PHE A 303 1.12 -6.04 10.15
CA PHE A 303 1.13 -7.16 9.22
C PHE A 303 2.46 -7.91 9.22
N ASN A 304 2.37 -9.20 9.51
CA ASN A 304 3.50 -10.10 9.54
C ASN A 304 3.21 -11.37 8.73
N PRO A 305 3.90 -11.58 7.60
CA PRO A 305 3.62 -12.73 6.73
C PRO A 305 3.92 -14.09 7.37
N ALA A 306 4.66 -14.13 8.47
CA ALA A 306 4.97 -15.36 9.19
C ALA A 306 3.89 -15.74 10.23
N ILE A 307 2.99 -14.81 10.57
CA ILE A 307 1.92 -15.06 11.55
C ILE A 307 0.63 -15.46 10.84
N ALA A 308 0.12 -16.62 11.18
CA ALA A 308 -1.21 -17.03 10.76
C ALA A 308 -2.29 -16.41 11.68
N ASN A 309 -3.49 -16.18 11.12
CA ASN A 309 -4.67 -15.68 11.85
C ASN A 309 -4.48 -14.31 12.52
N GLN A 310 -3.78 -13.40 11.86
CA GLN A 310 -3.71 -12.01 12.25
C GLN A 310 -4.90 -11.22 11.67
N PRO A 311 -5.28 -10.07 12.25
CA PRO A 311 -6.27 -9.17 11.65
C PRO A 311 -5.72 -8.57 10.36
N ASP A 312 -6.20 -9.03 9.20
CA ASP A 312 -5.73 -8.59 7.88
C ASP A 312 -6.86 -8.43 6.84
N ASP A 313 -8.11 -8.40 7.29
CA ASP A 313 -9.29 -8.36 6.41
C ASP A 313 -9.29 -7.17 5.46
N TYR A 314 -8.90 -5.98 5.94
CA TYR A 314 -8.83 -4.78 5.12
C TYR A 314 -7.66 -4.84 4.14
N LEU A 315 -6.58 -5.51 4.50
CA LEU A 315 -5.44 -5.72 3.61
C LEU A 315 -5.78 -6.73 2.53
N ASP A 316 -6.50 -7.78 2.89
CA ASP A 316 -6.92 -8.82 1.95
C ASP A 316 -7.89 -8.25 0.91
N ALA A 317 -8.93 -7.56 1.35
CA ALA A 317 -9.84 -6.84 0.46
C ALA A 317 -9.11 -5.76 -0.37
N GLY A 318 -8.16 -5.04 0.23
CA GLY A 318 -7.29 -4.08 -0.44
C GLY A 318 -6.42 -4.71 -1.51
N ALA A 319 -5.80 -5.84 -1.21
CA ALA A 319 -4.98 -6.61 -2.15
C ALA A 319 -5.82 -7.11 -3.34
N GLY A 320 -7.02 -7.62 -3.08
CA GLY A 320 -7.97 -7.98 -4.13
C GLY A 320 -8.29 -6.79 -5.03
N ALA A 321 -8.61 -5.63 -4.45
CA ALA A 321 -8.89 -4.42 -5.21
C ALA A 321 -7.67 -3.92 -6.00
N ILE A 322 -6.47 -3.91 -5.45
CA ILE A 322 -5.25 -3.45 -6.12
C ILE A 322 -4.92 -4.35 -7.32
N ARG A 323 -5.03 -5.66 -7.19
CA ARG A 323 -4.68 -6.64 -8.23
C ARG A 323 -5.75 -6.82 -9.30
N ALA A 324 -7.02 -6.58 -8.99
CA ALA A 324 -8.11 -6.76 -9.92
C ALA A 324 -7.94 -5.90 -11.19
N THR A 325 -8.48 -6.37 -12.31
CA THR A 325 -8.53 -5.57 -13.53
C THR A 325 -9.46 -4.38 -13.35
N PRO A 326 -9.00 -3.14 -13.61
CA PRO A 326 -9.85 -1.97 -13.42
C PRO A 326 -11.03 -1.94 -14.39
N VAL A 327 -12.21 -1.64 -13.86
CA VAL A 327 -13.39 -1.33 -14.67
C VAL A 327 -13.23 0.10 -15.19
N ARG A 328 -13.31 0.26 -16.51
CA ARG A 328 -13.11 1.58 -17.13
C ARG A 328 -14.31 2.50 -16.89
N ILE A 329 -14.01 3.72 -16.49
CA ILE A 329 -15.00 4.79 -16.34
C ILE A 329 -15.35 5.34 -17.74
N GLY A 330 -16.64 5.64 -17.96
CA GLY A 330 -17.11 6.17 -19.24
C GLY A 330 -17.52 5.15 -20.28
N ARG A 331 -17.41 3.84 -19.98
CA ARG A 331 -18.10 2.81 -20.74
C ARG A 331 -19.43 2.48 -20.05
N PHE A 332 -20.49 3.17 -20.39
CA PHE A 332 -21.83 2.69 -20.05
C PHE A 332 -22.15 1.46 -20.90
N VAL A 333 -22.21 0.34 -20.25
CA VAL A 333 -22.82 -0.87 -20.80
C VAL A 333 -24.29 -0.81 -20.42
N GLY A 334 -25.06 -0.07 -21.16
CA GLY A 334 -26.50 0.01 -20.95
C GLY A 334 -27.04 1.25 -21.63
N ILE A 335 -27.31 1.12 -22.90
CA ILE A 335 -28.25 2.04 -23.56
C ILE A 335 -29.64 1.64 -23.03
N PRO A 336 -30.38 2.56 -22.38
CA PRO A 336 -31.76 2.27 -22.04
C PRO A 336 -32.51 1.80 -23.28
N ALA A 337 -33.33 0.77 -23.15
CA ALA A 337 -34.15 0.29 -24.26
C ALA A 337 -34.97 1.44 -24.82
N GLY A 338 -34.79 1.75 -26.11
CA GLY A 338 -35.48 2.85 -26.80
C GLY A 338 -34.66 4.08 -27.09
N VAL A 339 -33.40 4.15 -26.70
CA VAL A 339 -32.49 5.21 -27.14
C VAL A 339 -31.73 4.73 -28.36
N GLU A 340 -31.95 5.36 -29.51
CA GLU A 340 -31.11 5.13 -30.69
C GLU A 340 -29.65 5.51 -30.36
N ARG A 341 -28.71 4.65 -30.72
CA ARG A 341 -27.29 4.94 -30.62
C ARG A 341 -26.96 6.15 -31.50
N GLN A 342 -26.79 7.31 -30.87
CA GLN A 342 -26.26 8.50 -31.53
C GLN A 342 -24.77 8.68 -31.29
N ASP A 343 -24.16 7.81 -30.50
CA ASP A 343 -22.72 7.79 -30.34
C ASP A 343 -22.09 7.12 -31.56
N TRP A 344 -20.97 7.65 -31.93
CA TRP A 344 -20.18 7.12 -32.98
C TRP A 344 -19.77 5.67 -32.67
N SER A 345 -20.46 4.73 -33.27
CA SER A 345 -20.07 3.34 -33.35
C SER A 345 -19.81 3.04 -34.81
N PRO A 346 -18.67 2.46 -35.17
CA PRO A 346 -18.50 2.00 -36.52
C PRO A 346 -19.62 0.99 -36.80
N VAL A 347 -20.44 1.32 -37.79
CA VAL A 347 -21.37 0.36 -38.34
C VAL A 347 -20.50 -0.75 -38.94
N SER A 348 -20.77 -1.99 -38.59
CA SER A 348 -20.03 -3.13 -39.11
C SER A 348 -19.90 -2.99 -40.63
N GLY A 349 -18.71 -2.87 -41.14
CA GLY A 349 -18.41 -2.73 -42.55
C GLY A 349 -18.12 -1.30 -43.05
N SER A 350 -18.09 -0.27 -42.19
CA SER A 350 -17.85 1.12 -42.63
C SER A 350 -16.46 1.67 -42.31
N PHE A 351 -15.51 0.82 -41.95
CA PHE A 351 -14.08 1.18 -41.86
C PHE A 351 -13.24 0.24 -42.71
N GLU A 352 -13.18 0.49 -43.98
CA GLU A 352 -11.97 0.21 -44.73
C GLU A 352 -10.98 1.35 -44.42
N VAL A 353 -10.06 1.10 -43.51
CA VAL A 353 -8.87 1.94 -43.40
C VAL A 353 -7.95 1.46 -44.50
N GLU A 354 -7.98 2.10 -45.64
CA GLU A 354 -6.86 2.05 -46.57
C GLU A 354 -5.67 2.71 -45.90
N VAL A 355 -4.83 1.90 -45.27
CA VAL A 355 -3.51 2.31 -44.87
C VAL A 355 -2.63 2.07 -46.05
N GLU A 356 -2.43 3.08 -46.91
CA GLU A 356 -1.29 3.11 -47.81
C GLU A 356 -0.02 3.19 -46.95
N PHE A 357 0.64 2.05 -46.75
CA PHE A 357 2.02 2.04 -46.34
C PHE A 357 2.87 2.33 -47.58
N ASP A 358 3.27 3.56 -47.77
CA ASP A 358 4.45 3.85 -48.56
C ASP A 358 5.67 3.27 -47.84
N ALA A 359 6.08 2.09 -48.28
CA ALA A 359 7.39 1.56 -47.92
C ALA A 359 8.47 2.30 -48.66
N PRO A 360 9.57 2.66 -48.03
CA PRO A 360 10.71 3.32 -48.65
C PRO A 360 11.43 2.43 -49.66
#